data_f0ba1089fd07a2fd2e3739d32107246d
#
_entry.id   f0ba1089fd07a2fd2e3739d32107246d
#
_cell.length_a   1.000
_cell.length_b   1.000
_cell.length_c   1.000
_cell.angle_alpha   90.00
_cell.angle_beta   90.00
_cell.angle_gamma   90.00
#
_symmetry.space_group_name_H-M   'P 1'
#
loop_
_entity.id
_entity.type
_entity.pdbx_description
1 polymer ?
#
loop_
_entity_poly.entity_id
_entity_poly.type
_entity_poly.pdbx_seq_one_letter_code
_entity_poly.pdbx_strand_id
1 'polypeptide(L)' 'MLTNMEPVLEIAEGATSNDPDVGLRAVAALRALAERLEVLQVQTARELGWSWQDIAERLGVTKQTVHRKYGRRIGRR' A
#
# COMPACT_ATOMS: atom_id res chain seq x y z
N MET A 1 -16.25 0.97 8.79
CA MET A 1 -16.35 1.99 8.98
C MET A 1 -15.21 2.84 8.93
N LEU A 2 -15.25 3.92 8.53
CA LEU A 2 -14.32 4.76 8.52
C LEU A 2 -14.06 5.29 9.68
N THR A 3 -13.00 5.26 10.15
CA THR A 3 -12.86 5.78 11.37
C THR A 3 -12.17 7.03 11.26
N ASN A 4 -11.23 7.32 11.98
CA ASN A 4 -10.61 8.60 12.11
C ASN A 4 -9.65 8.86 11.01
N MET A 5 -9.93 9.81 10.13
CA MET A 5 -9.08 10.16 9.03
C MET A 5 -8.11 11.28 9.36
N GLU A 6 -8.21 11.85 10.53
CA GLU A 6 -7.33 12.95 10.87
C GLU A 6 -5.85 12.62 10.78
N PRO A 7 -5.39 11.46 11.26
CA PRO A 7 -3.96 11.17 11.16
C PRO A 7 -3.49 11.11 9.71
N VAL A 8 -4.34 10.58 8.82
CA VAL A 8 -3.97 10.48 7.42
C VAL A 8 -3.92 11.87 6.80
N LEU A 9 -4.88 12.72 7.15
CA LEU A 9 -4.91 14.07 6.62
C LEU A 9 -3.72 14.86 7.11
N GLU A 10 -3.33 14.69 8.36
CA GLU A 10 -2.19 15.39 8.90
C GLU A 10 -0.91 14.97 8.20
N ILE A 11 -0.76 13.68 7.93
CA ILE A 11 0.40 13.20 7.23
C ILE A 11 0.42 13.76 5.81
N ALA A 12 -0.74 13.75 5.16
CA ALA A 12 -0.83 14.26 3.79
C ALA A 12 -0.50 15.74 3.73
N GLU A 13 -0.94 16.51 4.72
CA GLU A 13 -0.63 17.93 4.76
C GLU A 13 0.86 18.13 4.96
N GLY A 14 1.48 17.33 5.81
CA GLY A 14 2.92 17.42 6.02
C GLY A 14 3.71 17.16 4.77
N ALA A 15 3.19 16.29 3.89
CA ALA A 15 3.91 15.93 2.67
C ALA A 15 4.00 17.12 1.71
N THR A 16 3.17 18.15 1.89
CA THR A 16 3.25 19.32 1.04
C THR A 16 3.97 20.47 1.70
N SER A 17 4.62 20.22 2.84
CA SER A 17 5.36 21.25 3.55
C SER A 17 6.53 21.73 2.73
N ASN A 18 6.88 23.01 2.89
CA ASN A 18 8.05 23.54 2.24
C ASN A 18 9.34 23.19 2.99
N ASP A 19 9.21 22.61 4.18
CA ASP A 19 10.36 22.16 4.94
C ASP A 19 10.63 20.71 4.56
N PRO A 20 11.74 20.41 3.89
CA PRO A 20 11.98 19.02 3.43
C PRO A 20 12.08 18.01 4.57
N ASP A 21 12.52 18.43 5.75
CA ASP A 21 12.56 17.49 6.86
C ASP A 21 11.14 17.01 7.20
N VAL A 22 10.22 17.94 7.31
CA VAL A 22 8.84 17.61 7.58
C VAL A 22 8.23 16.87 6.41
N GLY A 23 8.47 17.35 5.20
CA GLY A 23 7.90 16.73 4.01
C GLY A 23 8.35 15.30 3.80
N LEU A 24 9.64 15.05 3.96
CA LEU A 24 10.17 13.70 3.73
C LEU A 24 9.69 12.72 4.78
N ARG A 25 9.58 13.17 6.02
CA ARG A 25 9.07 12.30 7.07
C ARG A 25 7.61 11.95 6.82
N ALA A 26 6.85 12.93 6.34
CA ALA A 26 5.45 12.68 6.03
C ALA A 26 5.30 11.71 4.87
N VAL A 27 6.15 11.84 3.85
CA VAL A 27 6.12 10.91 2.73
C VAL A 27 6.46 9.50 3.20
N ALA A 28 7.44 9.37 4.08
CA ALA A 28 7.81 8.06 4.61
C ALA A 28 6.65 7.44 5.37
N ALA A 29 5.93 8.25 6.13
CA ALA A 29 4.79 7.74 6.88
C ALA A 29 3.66 7.30 5.96
N LEU A 30 3.42 8.04 4.89
CA LEU A 30 2.39 7.68 3.92
C LEU A 30 2.77 6.38 3.22
N ARG A 31 4.04 6.24 2.89
CA ARG A 31 4.50 5.02 2.23
C ARG A 31 4.30 3.81 3.12
N ALA A 32 4.62 3.94 4.40
CA ALA A 32 4.46 2.84 5.34
C ALA A 32 2.98 2.46 5.48
N LEU A 33 2.11 3.46 5.53
CA LEU A 33 0.69 3.21 5.64
C LEU A 33 0.18 2.52 4.38
N ALA A 34 0.60 3.00 3.22
CA ALA A 34 0.17 2.40 1.96
C ALA A 34 0.61 0.94 1.88
N GLU A 35 1.81 0.63 2.37
CA GLU A 35 2.27 -0.74 2.34
C GLU A 35 1.45 -1.66 3.22
N ARG A 36 1.03 -1.17 4.39
CA ARG A 36 0.17 -1.98 5.22
C ARG A 36 -1.16 -2.24 4.57
N LEU A 37 -1.74 -1.22 3.95
CA LEU A 37 -3.02 -1.38 3.28
C LEU A 37 -2.88 -2.28 2.06
N GLU A 38 -1.75 -2.19 1.38
CA GLU A 38 -1.51 -3.02 0.21
C GLU A 38 -1.50 -4.51 0.58
N VAL A 39 -0.84 -4.86 1.68
CA VAL A 39 -0.81 -6.23 2.13
C VAL A 39 -2.22 -6.75 2.39
N LEU A 40 -3.03 -5.95 3.07
CA LEU A 40 -4.39 -6.36 3.37
C LEU A 40 -5.21 -6.56 2.11
N GLN A 41 -5.07 -5.66 1.14
CA GLN A 41 -5.84 -5.76 -0.08
C GLN A 41 -5.39 -6.91 -0.96
N VAL A 42 -4.09 -7.16 -1.01
CA VAL A 42 -3.57 -8.28 -1.79
C VAL A 42 -4.07 -9.60 -1.17
N GLN A 43 -4.05 -9.67 0.16
CA GLN A 43 -4.53 -10.85 0.84
C GLN A 43 -6.00 -11.10 0.54
N THR A 44 -6.81 -10.06 0.61
CA THR A 44 -8.23 -10.16 0.33
C THR A 44 -8.46 -10.59 -1.12
N ALA A 45 -7.72 -10.02 -2.05
CA ALA A 45 -7.87 -10.37 -3.46
C ALA A 45 -7.54 -11.85 -3.69
N ARG A 46 -6.46 -12.32 -3.07
CA ARG A 46 -6.11 -13.72 -3.24
C ARG A 46 -7.17 -14.65 -2.62
N GLU A 47 -7.74 -14.25 -1.50
CA GLU A 47 -8.79 -15.04 -0.89
C GLU A 47 -10.02 -15.11 -1.77
N LEU A 48 -10.24 -14.06 -2.56
CA LEU A 48 -11.36 -14.03 -3.48
C LEU A 48 -11.03 -14.68 -4.82
N GLY A 49 -9.85 -15.22 -4.97
CA GLY A 49 -9.49 -15.93 -6.19
C GLY A 49 -8.86 -15.10 -7.29
N TRP A 50 -8.44 -13.88 -6.99
CA TRP A 50 -7.81 -13.05 -8.00
C TRP A 50 -6.45 -13.60 -8.39
N SER A 51 -6.13 -13.49 -9.66
CA SER A 51 -4.80 -13.89 -10.12
C SER A 51 -3.79 -12.82 -9.76
N TRP A 52 -2.51 -13.18 -9.78
CA TRP A 52 -1.46 -12.20 -9.54
C TRP A 52 -1.46 -11.14 -10.63
N GLN A 53 -1.83 -11.51 -11.84
CA GLN A 53 -1.93 -10.55 -12.93
C GLN A 53 -3.00 -9.50 -12.66
N ASP A 54 -4.15 -9.92 -12.18
CA ASP A 54 -5.22 -8.99 -11.87
C ASP A 54 -4.80 -8.02 -10.78
N ILE A 55 -4.13 -8.52 -9.77
CA ILE A 55 -3.67 -7.69 -8.66
C ILE A 55 -2.64 -6.70 -9.15
N ALA A 56 -1.68 -7.18 -9.95
CA ALA A 56 -0.63 -6.31 -10.47
C ALA A 56 -1.19 -5.17 -11.30
N GLU A 57 -2.21 -5.46 -12.10
CA GLU A 57 -2.82 -4.44 -12.93
C GLU A 57 -3.42 -3.33 -12.10
N ARG A 58 -4.10 -3.68 -11.01
CA ARG A 58 -4.70 -2.68 -10.16
C ARG A 58 -3.65 -1.86 -9.40
N LEU A 59 -2.55 -2.49 -9.05
CA LEU A 59 -1.48 -1.80 -8.34
C LEU A 59 -0.56 -1.01 -9.27
N GLY A 60 -0.67 -1.22 -10.56
CA GLY A 60 0.17 -0.50 -11.51
C GLY A 60 1.59 -1.01 -11.59
N VAL A 61 1.79 -2.28 -11.30
CA VAL A 61 3.12 -2.89 -11.35
C VAL A 61 3.05 -4.17 -12.18
N THR A 62 4.17 -4.83 -12.35
CA THR A 62 4.19 -6.07 -13.12
C THR A 62 3.78 -7.25 -12.26
N LYS A 63 3.31 -8.29 -12.90
CA LYS A 63 2.96 -9.52 -12.21
C LYS A 63 4.15 -10.06 -11.43
N GLN A 64 5.34 -10.00 -12.02
CA GLN A 64 6.52 -10.50 -11.36
C GLN A 64 6.83 -9.74 -10.09
N THR A 65 6.62 -8.43 -10.10
CA THR A 65 6.87 -7.60 -8.93
C THR A 65 5.98 -8.05 -7.78
N VAL A 66 4.69 -8.21 -8.05
CA VAL A 66 3.75 -8.59 -7.00
C VAL A 66 4.02 -10.00 -6.52
N HIS A 67 4.27 -10.91 -7.43
CA HIS A 67 4.51 -12.29 -7.08
C HIS A 67 5.78 -12.42 -6.23
N ARG A 68 6.83 -11.68 -6.60
CA ARG A 68 8.07 -11.71 -5.84
C ARG A 68 7.86 -11.17 -4.43
N LYS A 69 7.03 -10.13 -4.32
CA LYS A 69 6.82 -9.50 -3.03
C LYS A 69 5.90 -10.32 -2.12
N TYR A 70 4.86 -10.91 -2.67
CA TYR A 70 3.83 -11.56 -1.86
C TYR A 70 3.66 -13.05 -2.09
N GLY A 71 4.27 -13.60 -3.09
CA GLY A 71 3.99 -14.99 -3.47
C GLY A 71 4.21 -15.99 -2.37
N ARG A 72 5.27 -15.80 -1.58
CA ARG A 72 5.52 -16.72 -0.51
C ARG A 72 4.66 -16.48 0.66
N ARG A 73 4.32 -15.23 0.95
CA ARG A 73 3.57 -14.91 2.15
C ARG A 73 2.10 -15.14 2.00
N ILE A 74 1.55 -14.88 0.85
CA ILE A 74 0.13 -14.90 0.68
C ILE A 74 -0.35 -15.95 -0.26
N GLY A 75 0.36 -16.23 -1.27
CA GLY A 75 -0.09 -17.14 -2.28
C GLY A 75 0.30 -18.57 -2.16
N ARG A 76 0.68 -19.03 -0.96
CA ARG A 76 1.08 -20.24 -0.79
C ARG A 76 0.00 -21.17 -0.80
N ARG A 77 -0.47 -21.79 -1.36
CA ARG A 77 -1.51 -22.66 -1.30
C ARG A 77 -1.54 -23.32 -2.54
#